data_03969ca44b677bcb3413b2a6c210ccae
#
_entry.id   03969ca44b677bcb3413b2a6c210ccae
#
_cell.length_a   1.000
_cell.length_b   1.000
_cell.length_c   1.000
_cell.angle_alpha   90.00
_cell.angle_beta   90.00
_cell.angle_gamma   90.00
#
_symmetry.space_group_name_H-M   'P 1'
#
loop_
_entity.id
_entity.type
_entity.pdbx_description
1 polymer ?
#
loop_
_entity_poly.entity_id
_entity_poly.type
_entity_poly.pdbx_seq_one_letter_code
_entity_poly.pdbx_strand_id
1 'polypeptide(L)'
;VMEYNAPATGEKYREIARAMGVKGVDEMTQEEYRKAAIDAVKQLSHDVGIPADLKNIVKEEDLDFLAQSAMDDACRPGNPKDPTKEDIIALYKSLL
;
A
#
# COMPACT_ATOMS: atom_id res chain seq x y z
N VAL A 1 -1.76 -1.41 0.30
CA VAL A 1 -0.67 -1.69 1.26
C VAL A 1 -0.07 -0.41 1.84
N MET A 2 0.32 0.58 1.01
CA MET A 2 0.92 1.83 1.51
C MET A 2 0.04 2.54 2.56
N GLU A 3 -1.27 2.62 2.34
CA GLU A 3 -2.19 3.21 3.31
C GLU A 3 -2.20 2.43 4.63
N TYR A 4 -2.19 1.11 4.55
CA TYR A 4 -2.13 0.23 5.72
C TYR A 4 -0.85 0.46 6.53
N ASN A 5 0.29 0.59 5.84
CA ASN A 5 1.60 0.72 6.48
C ASN A 5 1.89 2.14 7.00
N ALA A 6 1.22 3.16 6.50
CA ALA A 6 1.55 4.55 6.76
C ALA A 6 1.77 4.88 8.25
N PRO A 7 0.93 4.43 9.20
CA PRO A 7 1.15 4.74 10.62
C PRO A 7 2.44 4.16 11.21
N ALA A 8 3.03 3.15 10.57
CA ALA A 8 4.22 2.44 11.06
C ALA A 8 5.52 2.88 10.36
N THR A 9 5.48 3.91 9.52
CA THR A 9 6.62 4.29 8.66
C THR A 9 7.40 5.51 9.14
N GLY A 10 7.03 6.10 10.28
CA GLY A 10 7.68 7.33 10.76
C GLY A 10 7.68 8.41 9.68
N GLU A 11 8.84 8.93 9.34
CA GLU A 11 9.01 9.99 8.34
C GLU A 11 9.39 9.48 6.94
N LYS A 12 9.43 8.17 6.73
CA LYS A 12 9.91 7.58 5.47
C LYS A 12 9.11 8.01 4.25
N TYR A 13 7.82 8.23 4.40
CA TYR A 13 6.97 8.67 3.28
C TYR A 13 7.27 10.09 2.82
N ARG A 14 7.90 10.92 3.66
CA ARG A 14 8.43 12.22 3.24
C ARG A 14 9.47 12.05 2.13
N GLU A 15 10.42 11.14 2.33
CA GLU A 15 11.46 10.84 1.35
C GLU A 15 10.88 10.21 0.08
N ILE A 16 9.90 9.34 0.22
CA ILE A 16 9.19 8.75 -0.93
C ILE A 16 8.48 9.83 -1.73
N ALA A 17 7.76 10.72 -1.09
CA ALA A 17 7.08 11.84 -1.75
C ALA A 17 8.08 12.73 -2.49
N ARG A 18 9.21 13.04 -1.85
CA ARG A 18 10.29 13.83 -2.47
C ARG A 18 10.84 13.13 -3.71
N ALA A 19 11.14 11.84 -3.63
CA ALA A 19 11.64 11.04 -4.73
C ALA A 19 10.65 10.94 -5.90
N MET A 20 9.34 10.97 -5.59
CA MET A 20 8.27 10.95 -6.59
C MET A 20 8.01 12.33 -7.23
N GLY A 21 8.78 13.35 -6.87
CA GLY A 21 8.68 14.68 -7.46
C GLY A 21 7.61 15.58 -6.82
N VAL A 22 7.07 15.23 -5.67
CA VAL A 22 6.12 16.09 -4.93
C VAL A 22 6.87 17.31 -4.40
N LYS A 23 6.35 18.50 -4.70
CA LYS A 23 6.95 19.78 -4.26
C LYS A 23 6.40 20.20 -2.91
N GLY A 24 7.22 20.94 -2.13
CA GLY A 24 6.79 21.49 -0.84
C GLY A 24 6.69 20.45 0.28
N VAL A 25 7.34 19.30 0.13
CA VAL A 25 7.28 18.20 1.09
C VAL A 25 7.75 18.61 2.49
N ASP A 26 8.78 19.45 2.58
CA ASP A 26 9.35 19.86 3.86
C ASP A 26 8.42 20.78 4.67
N GLU A 27 7.43 21.37 4.02
CA GLU A 27 6.41 22.23 4.65
C GLU A 27 5.13 21.48 4.98
N MET A 28 5.05 20.19 4.61
CA MET A 28 3.88 19.35 4.87
C MET A 28 3.91 18.73 6.26
N THR A 29 2.71 18.58 6.85
CA THR A 29 2.54 17.73 8.03
C THR A 29 2.76 16.26 7.66
N GLN A 30 2.95 15.41 8.66
CA GLN A 30 3.12 13.97 8.43
C GLN A 30 1.92 13.36 7.69
N GLU A 31 0.71 13.76 8.05
CA GLU A 31 -0.50 13.31 7.34
C GLU A 31 -0.48 13.74 5.87
N GLU A 32 -0.10 14.98 5.61
CA GLU A 32 -0.05 15.55 4.25
C GLU A 32 0.98 14.84 3.38
N TYR A 33 2.21 14.65 3.84
CA TYR A 33 3.23 14.02 3.00
C TYR A 33 2.99 12.50 2.83
N ARG A 34 2.38 11.83 3.81
CA ARG A 34 1.95 10.44 3.66
C ARG A 34 0.90 10.29 2.57
N LYS A 35 -0.10 11.16 2.59
CA LYS A 35 -1.12 11.19 1.54
C LYS A 35 -0.52 11.51 0.17
N ALA A 36 0.35 12.50 0.12
CA ALA A 36 1.00 12.91 -1.13
C ALA A 36 1.84 11.78 -1.74
N ALA A 37 2.57 11.02 -0.92
CA ALA A 37 3.34 9.87 -1.38
C ALA A 37 2.42 8.78 -1.98
N ILE A 38 1.34 8.46 -1.28
CA ILE A 38 0.36 7.46 -1.73
C ILE A 38 -0.31 7.90 -3.03
N ASP A 39 -0.74 9.15 -3.10
CA ASP A 39 -1.40 9.71 -4.31
C ASP A 39 -0.44 9.72 -5.50
N ALA A 40 0.85 10.03 -5.28
CA ALA A 40 1.86 10.01 -6.33
C ALA A 40 2.05 8.60 -6.91
N VAL A 41 2.07 7.58 -6.06
CA VAL A 41 2.17 6.19 -6.51
C VAL A 41 0.91 5.76 -7.27
N LYS A 42 -0.27 6.15 -6.79
CA LYS A 42 -1.54 5.89 -7.50
C LYS A 42 -1.54 6.54 -8.88
N GLN A 43 -1.09 7.78 -8.97
CA GLN A 43 -1.02 8.50 -10.25
C GLN A 43 -0.05 7.83 -11.21
N LEU A 44 1.12 7.42 -10.74
CA LEU A 44 2.09 6.70 -11.56
C LEU A 44 1.50 5.39 -12.08
N SER A 45 0.84 4.63 -11.23
CA SER A 45 0.18 3.38 -11.62
C SER A 45 -0.85 3.61 -12.72
N HIS A 46 -1.64 4.65 -12.60
CA HIS A 46 -2.61 5.06 -13.63
C HIS A 46 -1.90 5.42 -14.94
N ASP A 47 -0.84 6.22 -14.87
CA ASP A 47 -0.13 6.73 -16.04
C ASP A 47 0.53 5.61 -16.86
N VAL A 48 0.98 4.55 -16.21
CA VAL A 48 1.61 3.39 -16.87
C VAL A 48 0.62 2.25 -17.16
N GLY A 49 -0.67 2.46 -16.91
CA GLY A 49 -1.72 1.51 -17.28
C GLY A 49 -1.90 0.32 -16.33
N ILE A 50 -1.47 0.43 -15.07
CA ILE A 50 -1.71 -0.62 -14.08
C ILE A 50 -3.16 -0.52 -13.60
N PRO A 51 -3.94 -1.63 -13.63
CA PRO A 51 -5.32 -1.63 -13.14
C PRO A 51 -5.40 -1.22 -11.66
N ALA A 52 -6.46 -0.50 -11.31
CA ALA A 52 -6.67 -0.04 -9.93
C ALA A 52 -7.23 -1.13 -9.01
N ASP A 53 -7.72 -2.22 -9.56
CA ASP A 53 -8.33 -3.33 -8.82
C ASP A 53 -7.95 -4.70 -9.40
N LEU A 54 -8.38 -5.75 -8.73
CA LEU A 54 -8.09 -7.14 -9.09
C LEU A 54 -9.35 -7.91 -9.51
N LYS A 55 -10.43 -7.24 -9.82
CA LYS A 55 -11.75 -7.85 -10.11
C LYS A 55 -11.71 -8.95 -11.17
N ASN A 56 -10.86 -8.79 -12.18
CA ASN A 56 -10.76 -9.72 -13.30
C ASN A 56 -9.77 -10.86 -13.07
N ILE A 57 -9.04 -10.84 -11.96
CA ILE A 57 -7.94 -11.77 -11.68
C ILE A 57 -8.24 -12.60 -10.43
N VAL A 58 -8.78 -11.97 -9.39
CA VAL A 58 -8.98 -12.58 -8.07
C VAL A 58 -10.47 -12.62 -7.76
N LYS A 59 -10.93 -13.75 -7.23
CA LYS A 59 -12.30 -13.95 -6.77
C LYS A 59 -12.34 -13.95 -5.25
N GLU A 60 -13.49 -13.62 -4.68
CA GLU A 60 -13.66 -13.61 -3.22
C GLU A 60 -13.36 -14.98 -2.59
N GLU A 61 -13.69 -16.05 -3.27
CA GLU A 61 -13.43 -17.43 -2.81
C GLU A 61 -11.94 -17.76 -2.69
N ASP A 62 -11.06 -16.99 -3.37
CA ASP A 62 -9.61 -17.19 -3.33
C ASP A 62 -8.92 -16.49 -2.15
N LEU A 63 -9.61 -15.59 -1.46
CA LEU A 63 -8.99 -14.67 -0.50
C LEU A 63 -8.39 -15.39 0.71
N ASP A 64 -9.02 -16.42 1.20
CA ASP A 64 -8.50 -17.18 2.34
C ASP A 64 -7.15 -17.82 1.99
N PHE A 65 -7.07 -18.47 0.84
CA PHE A 65 -5.84 -19.09 0.35
C PHE A 65 -4.75 -18.05 0.10
N LEU A 66 -5.09 -16.95 -0.56
CA LEU A 66 -4.12 -15.89 -0.87
C LEU A 66 -3.60 -15.23 0.41
N ALA A 67 -4.47 -14.98 1.37
CA ALA A 67 -4.08 -14.39 2.65
C ALA A 67 -3.17 -15.34 3.45
N GLN A 68 -3.47 -16.63 3.47
CA GLN A 68 -2.63 -17.61 4.13
C GLN A 68 -1.26 -17.72 3.45
N SER A 69 -1.22 -17.72 2.14
CA SER A 69 0.03 -17.71 1.38
C SER A 69 0.90 -16.49 1.70
N ALA A 70 0.27 -15.32 1.83
CA ALA A 70 0.97 -14.10 2.23
C ALA A 70 1.51 -14.18 3.67
N MET A 71 0.75 -14.78 4.59
CA MET A 71 1.19 -14.99 5.98
C MET A 71 2.41 -15.92 6.05
N ASP A 72 2.46 -16.92 5.19
CA ASP A 72 3.53 -17.93 5.14
C ASP A 72 4.76 -17.46 4.37
N ASP A 73 4.68 -16.31 3.70
CA ASP A 73 5.79 -15.76 2.93
C ASP A 73 6.95 -15.35 3.84
N ALA A 74 8.16 -15.80 3.48
CA ALA A 74 9.38 -15.51 4.24
C ALA A 74 9.72 -14.02 4.28
N CYS A 75 9.24 -13.23 3.33
CA CYS A 75 9.48 -11.78 3.25
C CYS A 75 8.48 -10.96 4.05
N ARG A 76 7.40 -11.56 4.56
CA ARG A 76 6.38 -10.86 5.35
C ARG A 76 6.95 -10.05 6.52
N PRO A 77 7.91 -10.56 7.30
CA PRO A 77 8.48 -9.79 8.42
C PRO A 77 9.16 -8.49 8.01
N GLY A 78 9.48 -8.29 6.75
CA GLY A 78 10.05 -7.04 6.23
C GLY A 78 9.03 -5.91 6.08
N ASN A 79 7.74 -6.18 6.21
CA ASN A 79 6.72 -5.15 6.14
C ASN A 79 6.79 -4.26 7.40
N PRO A 80 6.66 -2.92 7.27
CA PRO A 80 6.73 -1.99 8.43
C PRO A 80 5.72 -2.26 9.53
N LYS A 81 4.55 -2.82 9.18
CA LYS A 81 3.50 -3.18 10.11
C LYS A 81 3.26 -4.69 10.02
N ASP A 82 3.06 -5.35 11.15
CA ASP A 82 2.83 -6.80 11.18
C ASP A 82 1.33 -7.10 10.98
N PRO A 83 0.91 -7.58 9.78
CA PRO A 83 -0.49 -7.82 9.51
C PRO A 83 -0.97 -9.14 10.09
N THR A 84 -2.25 -9.18 10.49
CA THR A 84 -2.97 -10.43 10.71
C THR A 84 -3.49 -10.97 9.38
N LYS A 85 -3.91 -12.24 9.38
CA LYS A 85 -4.56 -12.84 8.20
C LYS A 85 -5.83 -12.04 7.81
N GLU A 86 -6.60 -11.63 8.80
CA GLU A 86 -7.80 -10.82 8.60
C GLU A 86 -7.51 -9.47 7.97
N ASP A 87 -6.40 -8.83 8.36
CA ASP A 87 -5.95 -7.58 7.75
C ASP A 87 -5.64 -7.78 6.26
N ILE A 88 -4.97 -8.87 5.92
CA ILE A 88 -4.62 -9.19 4.53
C ILE A 88 -5.89 -9.46 3.71
N ILE A 89 -6.84 -10.19 4.26
CA ILE A 89 -8.15 -10.42 3.61
C ILE A 89 -8.85 -9.09 3.34
N ALA A 90 -8.86 -8.19 4.33
CA ALA A 90 -9.47 -6.86 4.17
C ALA A 90 -8.78 -6.04 3.07
N LEU A 91 -7.46 -6.11 2.97
CA LEU A 91 -6.70 -5.44 1.90
C LEU A 91 -7.08 -5.98 0.51
N TYR A 92 -7.19 -7.30 0.37
CA TYR A 92 -7.66 -7.89 -0.89
C TYR A 92 -9.09 -7.47 -1.22
N LYS A 93 -10.00 -7.51 -0.23
CA LYS A 93 -11.39 -7.09 -0.45
C LYS A 93 -11.49 -5.65 -0.94
N SER A 94 -10.61 -4.77 -0.49
CA SER A 94 -10.59 -3.38 -0.94
C SER A 94 -10.25 -3.23 -2.42
N LEU A 95 -9.72 -4.27 -3.06
CA LEU A 95 -9.34 -4.29 -4.46
C LEU A 95 -10.36 -5.02 -5.36
N LEU A 96 -11.40 -5.57 -4.78
CA LEU A 96 -12.48 -6.23 -5.50
C LEU A 96 -13.66 -5.24 -5.71
#